data_27812cdf389c577221a181a1fe9d56b7
#
_entry.id   27812cdf389c577221a181a1fe9d56b7
#
_cell.length_a   1.000
_cell.length_b   1.000
_cell.length_c   1.000
_cell.angle_alpha   90.00
_cell.angle_beta   90.00
_cell.angle_gamma   90.00
#
_symmetry.space_group_name_H-M   'P 1'
#
loop_
_entity.id
_entity.type
_entity.pdbx_description
1 polymer ?
#
loop_
_entity_poly.entity_id
_entity_poly.type
_entity_poly.pdbx_seq_one_letter_code
_entity_poly.pdbx_strand_id
1 'polypeptide(L)'
;MNDFGRRREDWVIEESPFLLGIVALDLRLKNLNRTWEKVLGYPRAMLLGKPLTRLIDPGEQAPALMLVNTRLVAEARPIEFSLRCSDGSYRCFEWERRPAREEEGMFITGRDITERKKMETTANLQKYLQAKKAERSA
;
A
#
# COMPACT_ATOMS: atom_id res chain seq x y z
N MET A 1 16.95 -3.48 -11.36
CA MET A 1 16.62 -2.33 -12.22
C MET A 1 15.15 -2.42 -12.61
N ASN A 2 14.45 -1.30 -12.61
CA ASN A 2 13.02 -1.26 -12.90
C ASN A 2 12.77 -1.42 -14.41
N ASP A 3 11.95 -2.41 -14.78
CA ASP A 3 11.65 -2.69 -16.19
C ASP A 3 10.40 -2.00 -16.70
N PHE A 4 9.66 -1.30 -15.84
CA PHE A 4 8.49 -0.54 -16.26
C PHE A 4 8.90 0.67 -17.09
N GLY A 5 8.21 0.93 -18.21
CA GLY A 5 8.47 2.06 -19.07
C GLY A 5 9.36 1.79 -20.27
N ARG A 6 9.84 0.56 -20.47
CA ARG A 6 10.66 0.19 -21.62
C ARG A 6 9.87 -0.01 -22.89
N ARG A 7 8.58 -0.33 -22.79
CA ARG A 7 7.69 -0.61 -23.90
C ARG A 7 6.57 0.41 -23.94
N ARG A 8 5.96 0.55 -25.12
CA ARG A 8 4.83 1.45 -25.28
C ARG A 8 3.65 1.11 -24.36
N GLU A 9 3.42 -0.18 -24.15
CA GLU A 9 2.36 -0.67 -23.29
C GLU A 9 2.62 -0.41 -21.80
N ASP A 10 3.89 -0.22 -21.45
CA ASP A 10 4.29 -0.02 -20.06
C ASP A 10 3.89 1.34 -19.52
N TRP A 11 3.53 2.30 -20.39
CA TRP A 11 3.07 3.59 -19.90
C TRP A 11 1.77 3.46 -19.11
N VAL A 12 0.95 2.46 -19.42
CA VAL A 12 -0.28 2.18 -18.66
C VAL A 12 0.07 1.83 -17.22
N ILE A 13 1.13 1.06 -17.03
CA ILE A 13 1.64 0.70 -15.70
C ILE A 13 2.24 1.93 -15.03
N GLU A 14 3.10 2.66 -15.74
CA GLU A 14 3.78 3.84 -15.21
C GLU A 14 2.80 4.94 -14.78
N GLU A 15 1.74 5.17 -15.54
CA GLU A 15 0.78 6.25 -15.30
C GLU A 15 -0.47 5.80 -14.54
N SER A 16 -0.56 4.52 -14.13
CA SER A 16 -1.66 4.05 -13.30
C SER A 16 -1.75 4.87 -12.01
N PRO A 17 -2.95 5.23 -11.56
CA PRO A 17 -3.12 5.92 -10.27
C PRO A 17 -2.80 5.02 -9.07
N PHE A 18 -2.68 3.72 -9.27
CA PHE A 18 -2.35 2.77 -8.22
C PHE A 18 -0.85 2.60 -8.09
N LEU A 19 -0.40 2.25 -6.87
CA LEU A 19 0.96 1.78 -6.67
C LEU A 19 1.06 0.38 -7.25
N LEU A 20 1.81 0.23 -8.34
CA LEU A 20 2.04 -1.07 -8.95
C LEU A 20 3.51 -1.44 -8.75
N GLY A 21 3.75 -2.68 -8.33
CA GLY A 21 5.11 -3.12 -8.10
C GLY A 21 5.25 -4.62 -7.98
N ILE A 22 6.48 -5.05 -7.91
CA ILE A 22 6.84 -6.44 -7.62
C ILE A 22 7.71 -6.42 -6.38
N VAL A 23 7.34 -7.23 -5.39
CA VAL A 23 8.14 -7.44 -4.18
C VAL A 23 8.66 -8.87 -4.16
N ALA A 24 9.91 -9.03 -3.73
CA ALA A 24 10.47 -10.34 -3.47
C ALA A 24 9.83 -10.94 -2.21
N LEU A 25 10.06 -12.23 -1.98
CA LEU A 25 9.48 -12.91 -0.81
C LEU A 25 10.01 -12.38 0.53
N ASP A 26 11.14 -11.66 0.50
CA ASP A 26 11.67 -10.93 1.65
C ASP A 26 11.17 -9.48 1.74
N LEU A 27 10.18 -9.12 0.94
CA LEU A 27 9.58 -7.79 0.84
C LEU A 27 10.46 -6.71 0.22
N ARG A 28 11.58 -7.05 -0.40
CA ARG A 28 12.38 -6.09 -1.13
C ARG A 28 11.67 -5.68 -2.42
N LEU A 29 11.67 -4.38 -2.68
CA LEU A 29 11.03 -3.80 -3.85
C LEU A 29 11.87 -4.04 -5.10
N LYS A 30 11.31 -4.72 -6.10
CA LYS A 30 12.03 -5.07 -7.34
C LYS A 30 11.64 -4.18 -8.51
N ASN A 31 10.36 -3.96 -8.72
CA ASN A 31 9.83 -3.10 -9.77
C ASN A 31 8.78 -2.19 -9.18
N LEU A 32 8.78 -0.93 -9.59
CA LEU A 32 7.85 0.09 -9.10
C LEU A 32 7.44 0.98 -10.26
N ASN A 33 6.16 1.31 -10.36
CA ASN A 33 5.74 2.32 -11.32
C ASN A 33 6.00 3.74 -10.78
N ARG A 34 5.81 4.74 -11.63
CA ARG A 34 6.10 6.14 -11.27
C ARG A 34 5.23 6.67 -10.16
N THR A 35 4.07 6.10 -9.96
CA THR A 35 3.12 6.54 -8.93
C THR A 35 3.71 6.48 -7.52
N TRP A 36 4.64 5.57 -7.27
CA TRP A 36 5.34 5.53 -5.98
C TRP A 36 6.07 6.85 -5.71
N GLU A 37 6.72 7.42 -6.73
CA GLU A 37 7.39 8.72 -6.59
C GLU A 37 6.39 9.84 -6.35
N LYS A 38 5.31 9.85 -7.14
CA LYS A 38 4.31 10.91 -7.10
C LYS A 38 3.57 10.94 -5.77
N VAL A 39 3.21 9.79 -5.24
CA VAL A 39 2.39 9.69 -4.02
C VAL A 39 3.23 9.75 -2.76
N LEU A 40 4.35 9.01 -2.73
CA LEU A 40 5.17 8.92 -1.53
C LEU A 40 6.27 9.99 -1.47
N GLY A 41 6.70 10.50 -2.62
CA GLY A 41 7.69 11.57 -2.69
C GLY A 41 9.14 11.12 -2.67
N TYR A 42 9.43 9.83 -2.67
CA TYR A 42 10.79 9.32 -2.76
C TYR A 42 11.16 9.06 -4.21
N PRO A 43 12.42 9.35 -4.62
CA PRO A 43 12.91 8.86 -5.91
C PRO A 43 12.84 7.34 -5.96
N ARG A 44 12.41 6.80 -7.09
CA ARG A 44 12.30 5.35 -7.28
C ARG A 44 13.59 4.60 -6.96
N ALA A 45 14.72 5.19 -7.33
CA ALA A 45 16.04 4.61 -7.08
C ALA A 45 16.32 4.41 -5.58
N MET A 46 15.74 5.23 -4.71
CA MET A 46 15.90 5.07 -3.26
C MET A 46 15.07 3.93 -2.70
N LEU A 47 14.03 3.51 -3.40
CA LEU A 47 13.13 2.45 -2.95
C LEU A 47 13.53 1.08 -3.49
N LEU A 48 14.04 1.03 -4.71
CA LEU A 48 14.41 -0.23 -5.36
C LEU A 48 15.49 -0.96 -4.58
N GLY A 49 15.28 -2.26 -4.35
CA GLY A 49 16.17 -3.10 -3.58
C GLY A 49 16.05 -2.98 -2.07
N LYS A 50 15.22 -2.05 -1.58
CA LYS A 50 15.00 -1.86 -0.15
C LYS A 50 13.75 -2.58 0.30
N PRO A 51 13.69 -3.04 1.56
CA PRO A 51 12.48 -3.68 2.05
C PRO A 51 11.33 -2.67 2.22
N LEU A 52 10.15 -3.07 1.79
CA LEU A 52 8.93 -2.28 1.94
C LEU A 52 8.69 -1.89 3.41
N THR A 53 9.11 -2.74 4.34
CA THR A 53 8.93 -2.51 5.77
C THR A 53 9.60 -1.23 6.27
N ARG A 54 10.59 -0.69 5.56
CA ARG A 54 11.19 0.61 5.91
C ARG A 54 10.22 1.77 5.86
N LEU A 55 9.15 1.63 5.07
CA LEU A 55 8.13 2.66 4.92
C LEU A 55 6.95 2.46 5.87
N ILE A 56 7.00 1.42 6.71
CA ILE A 56 5.89 1.04 7.58
C ILE A 56 6.29 1.30 9.03
N ASP A 57 5.38 1.84 9.81
CA ASP A 57 5.57 2.01 11.25
C ASP A 57 5.95 0.65 11.87
N PRO A 58 6.99 0.57 12.70
CA PRO A 58 7.42 -0.69 13.31
C PRO A 58 6.32 -1.47 14.02
N GLY A 59 5.32 -0.79 14.56
CA GLY A 59 4.18 -1.43 15.21
C GLY A 59 3.14 -2.00 14.26
N GLU A 60 3.25 -1.73 12.95
CA GLU A 60 2.23 -2.09 11.96
C GLU A 60 2.77 -2.93 10.80
N GLN A 61 3.91 -3.59 10.97
CA GLN A 61 4.54 -4.36 9.91
C GLN A 61 3.89 -5.72 9.64
N ALA A 62 3.15 -6.26 10.59
CA ALA A 62 2.55 -7.58 10.46
C ALA A 62 1.64 -7.73 9.22
N PRO A 63 0.74 -6.76 8.91
CA PRO A 63 -0.08 -6.89 7.70
C PRO A 63 0.73 -6.96 6.41
N ALA A 64 1.87 -6.27 6.33
CA ALA A 64 2.70 -6.31 5.13
C ALA A 64 3.30 -7.69 4.87
N LEU A 65 3.55 -8.47 5.90
CA LEU A 65 4.07 -9.84 5.76
C LEU A 65 3.07 -10.74 5.03
N MET A 66 1.78 -10.41 5.10
CA MET A 66 0.76 -11.18 4.39
C MET A 66 0.85 -11.03 2.88
N LEU A 67 1.50 -9.99 2.36
CA LEU A 67 1.71 -9.83 0.92
C LEU A 67 2.51 -10.98 0.32
N VAL A 68 3.43 -11.53 1.09
CA VAL A 68 4.33 -12.60 0.61
C VAL A 68 4.01 -13.96 1.21
N ASN A 69 2.92 -14.07 1.96
CA ASN A 69 2.48 -15.35 2.49
C ASN A 69 1.73 -16.11 1.40
N THR A 70 2.42 -17.01 0.71
CA THR A 70 1.88 -17.75 -0.43
C THR A 70 0.73 -18.68 -0.05
N ARG A 71 0.61 -19.06 1.22
CA ARG A 71 -0.48 -19.94 1.69
C ARG A 71 -1.83 -19.20 1.70
N LEU A 72 -1.82 -17.87 1.78
CA LEU A 72 -3.03 -17.06 1.89
C LEU A 72 -3.45 -16.44 0.55
N VAL A 73 -2.74 -16.72 -0.54
CA VAL A 73 -3.05 -16.14 -1.86
C VAL A 73 -4.44 -16.52 -2.34
N ALA A 74 -4.94 -17.70 -1.96
CA ALA A 74 -6.29 -18.15 -2.31
C ALA A 74 -7.39 -17.38 -1.59
N GLU A 75 -7.08 -16.69 -0.50
CA GLU A 75 -8.01 -15.82 0.22
C GLU A 75 -7.89 -14.41 -0.35
N ALA A 76 -8.79 -14.04 -1.25
CA ALA A 76 -8.72 -12.80 -1.99
C ALA A 76 -9.15 -11.57 -1.17
N ARG A 77 -8.81 -11.51 0.11
CA ARG A 77 -9.12 -10.34 0.92
C ARG A 77 -8.05 -9.27 0.77
N PRO A 78 -8.41 -8.02 0.48
CA PRO A 78 -7.44 -6.94 0.48
C PRO A 78 -6.80 -6.79 1.86
N ILE A 79 -5.54 -6.39 1.84
CA ILE A 79 -4.77 -6.13 3.06
C ILE A 79 -4.63 -4.61 3.17
N GLU A 80 -4.82 -4.06 4.38
CA GLU A 80 -4.68 -2.63 4.59
C GLU A 80 -3.47 -2.35 5.48
N PHE A 81 -2.62 -1.43 5.03
CA PHE A 81 -1.58 -0.84 5.87
C PHE A 81 -1.10 0.47 5.25
N SER A 82 -0.47 1.29 6.08
CA SER A 82 -0.01 2.63 5.68
C SER A 82 1.47 2.65 5.35
N LEU A 83 1.84 3.54 4.43
CA LEU A 83 3.23 3.83 4.10
C LEU A 83 3.55 5.28 4.48
N ARG A 84 4.77 5.50 4.97
CA ARG A 84 5.28 6.83 5.30
C ARG A 84 5.77 7.51 4.02
N CYS A 85 5.31 8.72 3.79
CA CYS A 85 5.77 9.58 2.70
C CYS A 85 7.06 10.30 3.10
N SER A 86 7.73 10.88 2.11
CA SER A 86 8.99 11.59 2.34
C SER A 86 8.84 12.81 3.24
N ASP A 87 7.64 13.38 3.33
CA ASP A 87 7.34 14.52 4.23
C ASP A 87 7.01 14.08 5.65
N GLY A 88 7.07 12.79 5.96
CA GLY A 88 6.77 12.24 7.28
C GLY A 88 5.30 11.88 7.50
N SER A 89 4.41 12.27 6.59
CA SER A 89 3.00 11.88 6.68
C SER A 89 2.81 10.42 6.27
N TYR A 90 1.67 9.86 6.64
CA TYR A 90 1.30 8.49 6.27
C TYR A 90 0.10 8.51 5.35
N ARG A 91 0.10 7.61 4.36
CA ARG A 91 -1.07 7.34 3.54
C ARG A 91 -1.45 5.88 3.68
N CYS A 92 -2.73 5.62 3.80
CA CYS A 92 -3.25 4.27 3.95
C CYS A 92 -3.58 3.68 2.59
N PHE A 93 -3.21 2.43 2.39
CA PHE A 93 -3.44 1.73 1.13
C PHE A 93 -4.15 0.41 1.38
N GLU A 94 -5.00 0.06 0.43
CA GLU A 94 -5.58 -1.26 0.30
C GLU A 94 -4.74 -2.02 -0.72
N TRP A 95 -4.23 -3.19 -0.34
CA TRP A 95 -3.29 -3.96 -1.15
C TRP A 95 -3.92 -5.24 -1.65
N GLU A 96 -3.71 -5.51 -2.91
CA GLU A 96 -3.98 -6.79 -3.52
C GLU A 96 -2.67 -7.38 -4.02
N ARG A 97 -2.62 -8.70 -4.16
CA ARG A 97 -1.40 -9.38 -4.55
C ARG A 97 -1.69 -10.57 -5.46
N ARG A 98 -0.73 -10.86 -6.33
CA ARG A 98 -0.74 -12.03 -7.19
C ARG A 98 0.68 -12.55 -7.35
N PRO A 99 0.89 -13.87 -7.49
CA PRO A 99 2.22 -14.39 -7.78
C PRO A 99 2.77 -13.79 -9.08
N ALA A 100 4.03 -13.39 -9.08
CA ALA A 100 4.70 -12.95 -10.29
C ALA A 100 5.17 -14.18 -11.07
N ARG A 101 4.78 -14.26 -12.35
CA ARG A 101 4.96 -15.47 -13.15
C ARG A 101 6.41 -15.90 -13.40
N GLU A 102 7.29 -14.94 -13.63
CA GLU A 102 8.66 -15.20 -14.06
C GLU A 102 9.69 -14.83 -13.00
N GLU A 103 9.24 -14.34 -11.86
CA GLU A 103 10.10 -13.94 -10.77
C GLU A 103 9.62 -14.54 -9.45
N GLU A 104 10.54 -14.84 -8.56
CA GLU A 104 10.19 -15.21 -7.20
C GLU A 104 9.70 -13.96 -6.48
N GLY A 105 8.41 -13.90 -6.24
CA GLY A 105 7.84 -12.75 -5.57
C GLY A 105 6.37 -12.58 -5.89
N MET A 106 5.86 -11.40 -5.52
CA MET A 106 4.45 -11.07 -5.67
C MET A 106 4.29 -9.77 -6.43
N PHE A 107 3.40 -9.75 -7.40
CA PHE A 107 2.91 -8.53 -8.00
C PHE A 107 1.90 -7.91 -7.02
N ILE A 108 2.11 -6.65 -6.66
CA ILE A 108 1.26 -5.97 -5.69
C ILE A 108 0.62 -4.73 -6.31
N THR A 109 -0.61 -4.48 -5.90
CA THR A 109 -1.37 -3.28 -6.30
C THR A 109 -1.82 -2.57 -5.04
N GLY A 110 -1.43 -1.30 -4.88
CA GLY A 110 -1.82 -0.49 -3.74
C GLY A 110 -2.77 0.63 -4.15
N ARG A 111 -3.96 0.64 -3.58
CA ARG A 111 -4.96 1.69 -3.79
C ARG A 111 -4.96 2.62 -2.59
N ASP A 112 -4.78 3.91 -2.83
CA ASP A 112 -4.80 4.91 -1.76
C ASP A 112 -6.23 5.07 -1.24
N ILE A 113 -6.42 4.77 0.04
CA ILE A 113 -7.72 4.87 0.70
C ILE A 113 -7.67 5.85 1.87
N THR A 114 -6.67 6.74 1.89
CA THR A 114 -6.45 7.68 3.00
C THR A 114 -7.69 8.52 3.28
N GLU A 115 -8.28 9.11 2.24
CA GLU A 115 -9.46 9.97 2.42
C GLU A 115 -10.67 9.17 2.87
N ARG A 116 -10.88 7.98 2.34
CA ARG A 116 -11.97 7.09 2.79
C ARG A 116 -11.83 6.77 4.28
N LYS A 117 -10.60 6.45 4.73
CA LYS A 117 -10.35 6.15 6.16
C LYS A 117 -10.61 7.35 7.06
N LYS A 118 -10.22 8.54 6.64
CA LYS A 118 -10.50 9.77 7.39
C LYS A 118 -12.01 10.01 7.53
N MET A 119 -12.75 9.80 6.45
CA MET A 119 -14.21 9.97 6.47
C MET A 119 -14.89 8.95 7.38
N GLU A 120 -14.46 7.69 7.33
CA GLU A 120 -14.98 6.64 8.22
C GLU A 120 -14.71 6.98 9.69
N THR A 121 -13.49 7.43 10.00
CA THR A 121 -13.11 7.81 11.35
C THR A 121 -13.97 8.99 11.85
N THR A 122 -14.19 9.99 11.01
CA THR A 122 -15.04 11.14 11.35
C THR A 122 -16.48 10.69 11.61
N ALA A 123 -17.04 9.85 10.75
CA ALA A 123 -18.40 9.35 10.91
C ALA A 123 -18.54 8.53 12.21
N ASN A 124 -17.56 7.69 12.50
CA ASN A 124 -17.56 6.90 13.74
C ASN A 124 -17.45 7.78 14.97
N LEU A 125 -16.64 8.83 14.92
CA LEU A 125 -16.51 9.78 16.03
C LEU A 125 -17.82 10.52 16.25
N GLN A 126 -18.48 10.96 15.20
CA GLN A 126 -19.78 11.64 15.30
C GLN A 126 -20.83 10.73 15.94
N LYS A 127 -20.89 9.47 15.54
CA LYS A 127 -21.80 8.49 16.14
C LYS A 127 -21.53 8.30 17.63
N TYR A 128 -20.24 8.20 18.00
CA TYR A 128 -19.84 8.08 19.40
C TYR A 128 -20.27 9.29 20.22
N LEU A 129 -20.04 10.50 19.71
CA LEU A 129 -20.41 11.73 20.40
C LEU A 129 -21.93 11.88 20.55
N GLN A 130 -22.70 11.47 19.52
CA GLN A 130 -24.15 11.48 19.61
C GLN A 130 -24.68 10.48 20.66
N ALA A 131 -24.09 9.28 20.73
CA ALA A 131 -24.45 8.30 21.72
C ALA A 131 -24.16 8.80 23.14
N LYS A 132 -23.01 9.46 23.36
CA LYS A 132 -22.66 10.08 24.63
C LYS A 132 -23.62 11.19 25.00
N LYS A 133 -24.02 12.02 24.04
CA LYS A 133 -25.00 13.08 24.26
C LYS A 133 -26.36 12.54 24.64
N ALA A 134 -26.82 11.46 24.01
CA ALA A 134 -28.06 10.80 24.34
C ALA A 134 -28.04 10.22 25.76
N GLU A 135 -26.94 9.62 26.18
CA GLU A 135 -26.77 9.14 27.55
C GLU A 135 -26.88 10.26 28.57
N ARG A 136 -26.36 11.45 28.28
CA ARG A 136 -26.44 12.61 29.17
C ARG A 136 -27.84 13.20 29.26
N SER A 137 -28.63 12.99 28.22
CA SER A 137 -29.99 13.54 28.14
C SER A 137 -31.06 12.65 28.76
N ALA A 138 -30.68 11.42 29.12
CA ALA A 138 -31.59 10.43 29.69
C ALA A 138 -31.84 10.63 31.19
#